data_a7d7ff6052bbd9be3868aaf013f2a25f
#
_entry.id   a7d7ff6052bbd9be3868aaf013f2a25f
#
_cell.length_a   1.000
_cell.length_b   1.000
_cell.length_c   1.000
_cell.angle_alpha   90.00
_cell.angle_beta   90.00
_cell.angle_gamma   90.00
#
_symmetry.space_group_name_H-M   'P 1'
#
loop_
_entity.id
_entity.type
_entity.pdbx_description
1 polymer ?
#
loop_
_entity_poly.entity_id
_entity_poly.type
_entity_poly.pdbx_seq_one_letter_code
_entity_poly.pdbx_strand_id
1 'polypeptide(L)'
;DGRLIKTTSIIDPKNFKKSDHSLVKVKMKVWHGLIFLNFNNKAKWDLKKVFVDYSSAFKELNVEDYKVGHVWSKTINCNWKIFWENYSECLHCPNLHPELSELVPLYGRRLVDIKDDPQWKKFINEKDPKFQGGLKKGAETWSMDGSAQGHKTKYLEDQKDFPGYIYMTTWPSMFLAIFTDHIRTVRILPL
;
A
#
# COMPACT_ATOMS: atom_id res chain seq x y z
N ASP A 1 5.00 28.66 -11.55
CA ASP A 1 3.55 28.68 -11.69
C ASP A 1 3.03 28.00 -12.97
N GLY A 2 3.93 27.58 -13.87
CA GLY A 2 3.63 26.84 -15.10
C GLY A 2 3.13 27.68 -16.27
N ARG A 3 3.13 28.98 -16.18
CA ARG A 3 2.75 29.85 -17.30
C ARG A 3 3.83 29.82 -18.39
N LEU A 4 3.40 29.75 -19.66
CA LEU A 4 4.31 29.92 -20.78
C LEU A 4 4.77 31.38 -20.88
N ILE A 5 6.03 31.62 -20.58
CA ILE A 5 6.62 32.99 -20.61
C ILE A 5 7.17 33.32 -22.00
N LYS A 6 7.91 32.36 -22.57
CA LYS A 6 8.64 32.56 -23.83
C LYS A 6 8.60 31.27 -24.67
N THR A 7 8.47 31.43 -25.98
CA THR A 7 8.65 30.39 -26.98
C THR A 7 10.08 30.41 -27.53
N THR A 8 10.51 29.28 -28.07
CA THR A 8 11.80 29.18 -28.78
C THR A 8 11.74 29.78 -30.19
N SER A 9 10.53 30.00 -30.70
CA SER A 9 10.30 30.63 -32.02
C SER A 9 10.60 32.11 -31.99
N ILE A 10 11.19 32.62 -33.06
CA ILE A 10 11.47 34.05 -33.25
C ILE A 10 10.17 34.82 -33.52
N ILE A 11 9.22 34.17 -34.19
CA ILE A 11 7.92 34.74 -34.55
C ILE A 11 6.82 33.77 -34.10
N ASP A 12 5.94 34.21 -33.20
CA ASP A 12 4.75 33.45 -32.82
C ASP A 12 3.68 33.55 -33.92
N PRO A 13 2.95 32.49 -34.26
CA PRO A 13 1.81 32.55 -35.17
C PRO A 13 0.78 33.59 -34.74
N LYS A 14 0.10 34.24 -35.69
CA LYS A 14 -0.83 35.36 -35.45
C LYS A 14 -1.92 35.01 -34.38
N ASN A 15 -2.32 33.74 -34.28
CA ASN A 15 -3.34 33.28 -33.34
C ASN A 15 -2.78 32.55 -32.13
N PHE A 16 -1.46 32.59 -31.92
CA PHE A 16 -0.85 31.90 -30.77
C PHE A 16 -1.07 32.70 -29.50
N LYS A 17 -1.80 32.06 -28.55
CA LYS A 17 -1.99 32.61 -27.21
C LYS A 17 -1.14 31.84 -26.22
N LYS A 18 -0.18 32.45 -25.57
CA LYS A 18 0.70 31.82 -24.56
C LYS A 18 -0.07 31.18 -23.44
N SER A 19 -1.23 31.76 -23.05
CA SER A 19 -2.13 31.19 -22.02
C SER A 19 -2.59 29.78 -22.34
N ASP A 20 -2.80 29.45 -23.61
CA ASP A 20 -3.37 28.19 -24.08
C ASP A 20 -2.33 27.06 -24.10
N HIS A 21 -1.06 27.42 -23.95
CA HIS A 21 0.10 26.52 -23.98
C HIS A 21 0.85 26.45 -22.64
N SER A 22 0.23 26.92 -21.58
CA SER A 22 0.77 26.79 -20.23
C SER A 22 0.68 25.35 -19.72
N LEU A 23 1.51 24.99 -18.74
CA LEU A 23 1.43 23.67 -18.10
C LEU A 23 0.06 23.47 -17.44
N VAL A 24 -0.46 22.29 -17.56
CA VAL A 24 -1.70 21.89 -16.90
C VAL A 24 -1.48 21.84 -15.39
N LYS A 25 -2.37 22.48 -14.65
CA LYS A 25 -2.33 22.44 -13.18
C LYS A 25 -2.77 21.06 -12.69
N VAL A 26 -1.97 20.45 -11.84
CA VAL A 26 -2.30 19.20 -11.14
C VAL A 26 -2.42 19.48 -9.66
N LYS A 27 -3.51 19.05 -9.05
CA LYS A 27 -3.66 19.12 -7.61
C LYS A 27 -2.70 18.13 -6.96
N MET A 28 -1.93 18.61 -5.99
CA MET A 28 -0.98 17.81 -5.23
C MET A 28 -1.27 17.96 -3.73
N LYS A 29 -1.19 16.86 -3.02
CA LYS A 29 -1.16 16.83 -1.56
C LYS A 29 -0.07 15.89 -1.08
N VAL A 30 0.56 16.26 0.02
CA VAL A 30 1.52 15.42 0.72
C VAL A 30 0.88 14.92 2.01
N TRP A 31 1.04 13.64 2.31
CA TRP A 31 0.59 13.02 3.53
C TRP A 31 1.66 12.03 4.00
N HIS A 32 2.28 12.30 5.15
CA HIS A 32 3.38 11.50 5.71
C HIS A 32 4.48 11.15 4.69
N GLY A 33 4.97 12.15 3.93
CA GLY A 33 6.00 11.97 2.90
C GLY A 33 5.51 11.36 1.58
N LEU A 34 4.30 10.83 1.52
CA LEU A 34 3.68 10.30 0.30
C LEU A 34 3.03 11.43 -0.50
N ILE A 35 3.34 11.50 -1.80
CA ILE A 35 2.83 12.52 -2.71
C ILE A 35 1.65 11.96 -3.50
N PHE A 36 0.50 12.59 -3.36
CA PHE A 36 -0.73 12.27 -4.08
C PHE A 36 -1.06 13.33 -5.12
N LEU A 37 -1.35 12.89 -6.34
CA LEU A 37 -1.70 13.75 -7.46
C LEU A 37 -3.13 13.49 -7.89
N ASN A 38 -3.84 14.56 -8.29
CA ASN A 38 -5.17 14.45 -8.85
C ASN A 38 -5.33 15.39 -10.05
N PHE A 39 -5.58 14.80 -11.22
CA PHE A 39 -5.79 15.53 -12.46
C PHE A 39 -7.17 16.19 -12.55
N ASN A 40 -8.13 15.77 -11.74
CA ASN A 40 -9.42 16.40 -11.66
C ASN A 40 -9.36 17.67 -10.80
N ASN A 41 -9.23 18.81 -11.44
CA ASN A 41 -9.15 20.10 -10.76
C ASN A 41 -10.43 20.51 -10.02
N LYS A 42 -11.57 19.87 -10.32
CA LYS A 42 -12.85 20.10 -9.63
C LYS A 42 -13.04 19.19 -8.41
N ALA A 43 -12.27 18.13 -8.29
CA ALA A 43 -12.39 17.19 -7.18
C ALA A 43 -12.15 17.89 -5.83
N LYS A 44 -13.10 17.70 -4.92
CA LYS A 44 -12.90 17.97 -3.49
C LYS A 44 -12.22 16.75 -2.89
N TRP A 45 -11.05 16.97 -2.35
CA TRP A 45 -10.15 15.90 -1.98
C TRP A 45 -9.53 16.17 -0.61
N ASP A 46 -9.82 15.33 0.36
CA ASP A 46 -9.34 15.44 1.73
C ASP A 46 -8.68 14.13 2.17
N LEU A 47 -7.34 14.09 2.17
CA LEU A 47 -6.57 12.91 2.55
C LEU A 47 -6.78 12.53 4.02
N LYS A 48 -7.03 13.49 4.91
CA LYS A 48 -7.29 13.21 6.32
C LYS A 48 -8.55 12.37 6.51
N LYS A 49 -9.57 12.62 5.69
CA LYS A 49 -10.82 11.83 5.70
C LYS A 49 -10.63 10.46 5.04
N VAL A 50 -9.83 10.41 3.97
CA VAL A 50 -9.55 9.14 3.25
C VAL A 50 -8.76 8.17 4.13
N PHE A 51 -7.83 8.69 4.92
CA PHE A 51 -6.90 7.88 5.72
C PHE A 51 -7.16 7.98 7.23
N VAL A 52 -8.40 8.29 7.63
CA VAL A 52 -8.75 8.50 9.04
C VAL A 52 -8.39 7.29 9.90
N ASP A 53 -8.66 6.09 9.42
CA ASP A 53 -8.43 4.83 10.14
C ASP A 53 -6.93 4.51 10.32
N TYR A 54 -6.07 5.12 9.51
CA TYR A 54 -4.61 4.93 9.57
C TYR A 54 -3.88 6.09 10.24
N SER A 55 -4.59 7.18 10.57
CA SER A 55 -3.97 8.44 11.04
C SER A 55 -3.19 8.27 12.34
N SER A 56 -3.68 7.46 13.27
CA SER A 56 -2.99 7.17 14.53
C SER A 56 -1.70 6.38 14.30
N ALA A 57 -1.78 5.29 13.55
CA ALA A 57 -0.62 4.46 13.25
C ALA A 57 0.48 5.25 12.54
N PHE A 58 0.13 6.06 11.53
CA PHE A 58 1.10 6.87 10.79
C PHE A 58 1.74 7.97 11.62
N LYS A 59 0.99 8.55 12.56
CA LYS A 59 1.54 9.56 13.47
C LYS A 59 2.61 8.97 14.40
N GLU A 60 2.37 7.76 14.91
CA GLU A 60 3.32 7.09 15.83
C GLU A 60 4.53 6.50 15.09
N LEU A 61 4.37 6.17 13.80
CA LEU A 61 5.42 5.55 13.00
C LEU A 61 6.47 6.54 12.48
N ASN A 62 6.21 7.86 12.51
CA ASN A 62 7.09 8.89 11.94
C ASN A 62 7.59 8.51 10.53
N VAL A 63 6.66 8.22 9.63
CA VAL A 63 6.96 7.69 8.29
C VAL A 63 7.93 8.60 7.50
N GLU A 64 7.94 9.90 7.80
CA GLU A 64 8.82 10.89 7.21
C GLU A 64 10.31 10.63 7.48
N ASP A 65 10.63 9.93 8.56
CA ASP A 65 12.02 9.62 8.95
C ASP A 65 12.58 8.40 8.22
N TYR A 66 11.71 7.62 7.55
CA TYR A 66 12.13 6.43 6.82
C TYR A 66 12.92 6.79 5.56
N LYS A 67 13.93 5.99 5.29
CA LYS A 67 14.77 6.11 4.09
C LYS A 67 14.49 4.97 3.14
N VAL A 68 14.59 5.26 1.86
CA VAL A 68 14.48 4.23 0.82
C VAL A 68 15.71 3.33 0.89
N GLY A 69 15.53 2.11 1.37
CA GLY A 69 16.60 1.10 1.45
C GLY A 69 16.75 0.30 0.16
N HIS A 70 15.65 0.06 -0.57
CA HIS A 70 15.67 -0.69 -1.82
C HIS A 70 14.54 -0.26 -2.75
N VAL A 71 14.80 -0.30 -4.05
CA VAL A 71 13.80 -0.06 -5.10
C VAL A 71 13.85 -1.19 -6.11
N TRP A 72 12.71 -1.77 -6.40
CA TRP A 72 12.54 -2.80 -7.41
C TRP A 72 11.42 -2.43 -8.38
N SER A 73 11.59 -2.78 -9.66
CA SER A 73 10.62 -2.49 -10.70
C SER A 73 10.50 -3.68 -11.65
N LYS A 74 9.29 -3.99 -12.08
CA LYS A 74 9.00 -5.06 -13.05
C LYS A 74 7.82 -4.67 -13.92
N THR A 75 7.95 -4.93 -15.22
CA THR A 75 6.83 -4.88 -16.16
C THR A 75 6.18 -6.26 -16.24
N ILE A 76 4.86 -6.30 -16.12
CA ILE A 76 4.05 -7.53 -16.16
C ILE A 76 3.08 -7.41 -17.33
N ASN A 77 3.06 -8.41 -18.21
CA ASN A 77 2.16 -8.46 -19.37
C ASN A 77 0.76 -8.93 -18.95
N CYS A 78 0.06 -8.08 -18.22
CA CYS A 78 -1.34 -8.33 -17.86
C CYS A 78 -2.09 -7.01 -17.68
N ASN A 79 -3.40 -7.07 -17.67
CA ASN A 79 -4.22 -5.93 -17.26
C ASN A 79 -3.94 -5.63 -15.78
N TRP A 80 -3.73 -4.37 -15.44
CA TRP A 80 -3.46 -3.94 -14.06
C TRP A 80 -4.54 -4.37 -13.06
N LYS A 81 -5.77 -4.56 -13.49
CA LYS A 81 -6.87 -5.08 -12.65
C LYS A 81 -6.64 -6.53 -12.22
N ILE A 82 -6.07 -7.34 -13.11
CA ILE A 82 -5.70 -8.74 -12.78
C ILE A 82 -4.68 -8.79 -11.66
N PHE A 83 -3.73 -7.84 -11.65
CA PHE A 83 -2.80 -7.71 -10.53
C PHE A 83 -3.56 -7.51 -9.20
N TRP A 84 -4.55 -6.63 -9.17
CA TRP A 84 -5.35 -6.39 -7.97
C TRP A 84 -6.22 -7.57 -7.58
N GLU A 85 -6.81 -8.25 -8.54
CA GLU A 85 -7.60 -9.46 -8.28
C GLU A 85 -6.71 -10.52 -7.60
N ASN A 86 -5.56 -10.82 -8.20
CA ASN A 86 -4.59 -11.75 -7.64
C ASN A 86 -4.06 -11.32 -6.26
N TYR A 87 -3.84 -10.03 -6.07
CA TYR A 87 -3.32 -9.51 -4.80
C TYR A 87 -4.39 -9.51 -3.68
N SER A 88 -5.66 -9.44 -4.03
CA SER A 88 -6.77 -9.35 -3.08
C SER A 88 -7.33 -10.71 -2.63
N GLU A 89 -6.80 -11.79 -3.17
CA GLU A 89 -7.15 -13.16 -2.80
C GLU A 89 -5.90 -13.97 -2.46
N CYS A 90 -6.05 -15.12 -1.83
CA CYS A 90 -4.94 -16.01 -1.49
C CYS A 90 -5.23 -17.47 -1.84
N LEU A 91 -6.08 -17.72 -2.84
CA LEU A 91 -6.39 -19.06 -3.32
C LEU A 91 -5.17 -19.74 -3.96
N HIS A 92 -4.32 -18.94 -4.58
CA HIS A 92 -3.07 -19.38 -5.20
C HIS A 92 -1.91 -19.55 -4.20
N CYS A 93 -2.00 -18.90 -3.02
CA CYS A 93 -0.88 -18.81 -2.08
C CYS A 93 -0.30 -20.16 -1.65
N PRO A 94 -1.10 -21.19 -1.30
CA PRO A 94 -0.55 -22.48 -0.87
C PRO A 94 0.32 -23.17 -1.91
N ASN A 95 0.02 -22.92 -3.19
CA ASN A 95 0.72 -23.58 -4.30
C ASN A 95 1.90 -22.76 -4.85
N LEU A 96 1.78 -21.42 -4.85
CA LEU A 96 2.77 -20.54 -5.45
C LEU A 96 3.70 -19.87 -4.45
N HIS A 97 3.29 -19.78 -3.18
CA HIS A 97 4.02 -19.10 -2.11
C HIS A 97 4.09 -19.96 -0.85
N PRO A 98 4.69 -21.16 -0.89
CA PRO A 98 4.73 -22.06 0.27
C PRO A 98 5.40 -21.42 1.48
N GLU A 99 6.48 -20.66 1.29
CA GLU A 99 7.21 -19.97 2.36
C GLU A 99 6.32 -18.89 3.01
N LEU A 100 5.54 -18.16 2.20
CA LEU A 100 4.60 -17.18 2.71
C LEU A 100 3.47 -17.86 3.49
N SER A 101 2.98 -18.99 3.02
CA SER A 101 1.93 -19.76 3.68
C SER A 101 2.43 -20.40 4.99
N GLU A 102 3.71 -20.70 5.08
CA GLU A 102 4.34 -21.13 6.33
C GLU A 102 4.47 -19.96 7.32
N LEU A 103 4.88 -18.80 6.84
CA LEU A 103 5.06 -17.60 7.66
C LEU A 103 3.73 -17.05 8.17
N VAL A 104 2.70 -17.06 7.32
CA VAL A 104 1.34 -16.58 7.60
C VAL A 104 0.36 -17.74 7.38
N PRO A 105 0.09 -18.56 8.40
CA PRO A 105 -0.68 -19.81 8.26
C PRO A 105 -2.08 -19.62 7.67
N LEU A 106 -2.67 -18.43 7.82
CA LEU A 106 -3.95 -18.12 7.18
C LEU A 106 -3.90 -18.29 5.66
N TYR A 107 -2.80 -17.97 5.02
CA TYR A 107 -2.63 -18.08 3.56
C TYR A 107 -2.45 -19.53 3.09
N GLY A 108 -2.07 -20.42 3.99
CA GLY A 108 -1.98 -21.86 3.73
C GLY A 108 -3.31 -22.62 3.81
N ARG A 109 -4.40 -21.93 4.18
CA ARG A 109 -5.71 -22.58 4.28
C ARG A 109 -6.16 -23.10 2.93
N ARG A 110 -6.69 -24.34 2.94
CA ARG A 110 -7.47 -24.86 1.83
C ARG A 110 -8.87 -24.23 1.86
N LEU A 111 -9.52 -24.19 0.71
CA LEU A 111 -10.95 -23.87 0.64
C LEU A 111 -11.72 -24.98 1.35
N VAL A 112 -12.15 -24.69 2.56
CA VAL A 112 -13.08 -25.52 3.33
C VAL A 112 -14.32 -24.69 3.64
N ASP A 113 -15.44 -25.35 3.85
CA ASP A 113 -16.62 -24.65 4.32
C ASP A 113 -16.30 -24.02 5.68
N ILE A 114 -16.63 -22.75 5.83
CA ILE A 114 -16.37 -21.95 7.04
C ILE A 114 -16.82 -22.70 8.30
N LYS A 115 -17.96 -23.37 8.27
CA LYS A 115 -18.51 -24.16 9.40
C LYS A 115 -17.60 -25.32 9.81
N ASP A 116 -16.78 -25.82 8.90
CA ASP A 116 -15.91 -26.99 9.10
C ASP A 116 -14.44 -26.60 9.36
N ASP A 117 -14.08 -25.30 9.24
CA ASP A 117 -12.75 -24.80 9.55
C ASP A 117 -12.54 -24.70 11.06
N PRO A 118 -11.63 -25.49 11.67
CA PRO A 118 -11.38 -25.44 13.10
C PRO A 118 -10.89 -24.07 13.60
N GLN A 119 -10.17 -23.36 12.76
CA GLN A 119 -9.69 -22.00 13.09
C GLN A 119 -10.84 -21.00 13.08
N TRP A 120 -11.78 -21.14 12.14
CA TRP A 120 -12.96 -20.31 12.07
C TRP A 120 -13.87 -20.53 13.28
N LYS A 121 -14.10 -21.78 13.68
CA LYS A 121 -14.89 -22.11 14.88
C LYS A 121 -14.39 -21.41 16.13
N LYS A 122 -13.08 -21.19 16.24
CA LYS A 122 -12.48 -20.47 17.36
C LYS A 122 -12.88 -19.00 17.38
N PHE A 123 -13.09 -18.38 16.22
CA PHE A 123 -13.35 -16.95 16.07
C PHE A 123 -14.82 -16.59 15.84
N ILE A 124 -15.69 -17.56 15.51
CA ILE A 124 -17.10 -17.32 15.16
C ILE A 124 -17.92 -16.64 16.27
N ASN A 125 -17.51 -16.80 17.52
CA ASN A 125 -18.14 -16.19 18.68
C ASN A 125 -17.51 -14.87 19.11
N GLU A 126 -16.44 -14.43 18.46
CA GLU A 126 -15.80 -13.15 18.75
C GLU A 126 -16.58 -12.03 18.04
N LYS A 127 -16.95 -10.98 18.76
CA LYS A 127 -17.66 -9.81 18.22
C LYS A 127 -16.85 -9.06 17.14
N ASP A 128 -15.54 -9.20 17.18
CA ASP A 128 -14.61 -8.63 16.24
C ASP A 128 -13.54 -9.68 15.91
N PRO A 129 -13.84 -10.62 15.00
CA PRO A 129 -12.88 -11.63 14.64
C PRO A 129 -11.65 -10.95 14.05
N LYS A 130 -10.53 -11.00 14.75
CA LYS A 130 -9.23 -10.51 14.28
C LYS A 130 -8.73 -11.40 13.13
N PHE A 131 -9.42 -11.29 12.00
CA PHE A 131 -9.16 -12.04 10.78
C PHE A 131 -7.99 -11.43 9.98
N GLN A 132 -7.02 -10.96 10.69
CA GLN A 132 -5.81 -10.47 10.07
C GLN A 132 -4.82 -11.60 10.20
N GLY A 133 -4.44 -12.17 9.07
CA GLY A 133 -3.54 -13.29 9.01
C GLY A 133 -2.26 -13.02 9.77
N GLY A 134 -2.26 -13.38 11.03
CA GLY A 134 -1.12 -13.18 11.91
C GLY A 134 0.06 -14.03 11.49
N LEU A 135 1.25 -13.58 11.85
CA LEU A 135 2.47 -14.35 11.69
C LEU A 135 2.41 -15.64 12.53
N LYS A 136 3.13 -16.67 12.08
CA LYS A 136 3.34 -17.87 12.88
C LYS A 136 3.98 -17.53 14.23
N LYS A 137 3.74 -18.35 15.23
CA LYS A 137 4.32 -18.15 16.57
C LYS A 137 5.86 -18.04 16.48
N GLY A 138 6.39 -16.97 17.04
CA GLY A 138 7.83 -16.68 17.07
C GLY A 138 8.35 -15.88 15.88
N ALA A 139 7.54 -15.64 14.85
CA ALA A 139 7.92 -14.71 13.79
C ALA A 139 7.61 -13.25 14.17
N GLU A 140 8.48 -12.36 13.79
CA GLU A 140 8.43 -10.93 14.13
C GLU A 140 8.05 -10.05 12.95
N THR A 141 8.41 -10.48 11.74
CA THR A 141 8.20 -9.71 10.51
C THR A 141 8.07 -10.62 9.29
N TRP A 142 7.80 -10.03 8.13
CA TRP A 142 7.75 -10.72 6.84
C TRP A 142 9.15 -10.82 6.22
N SER A 143 9.99 -11.65 6.80
CA SER A 143 11.27 -12.10 6.24
C SER A 143 11.23 -13.59 5.96
N MET A 144 12.22 -14.13 5.28
CA MET A 144 12.25 -15.55 4.90
C MET A 144 12.21 -16.50 6.09
N ASP A 145 12.79 -16.11 7.21
CA ASP A 145 12.83 -16.88 8.45
C ASP A 145 11.89 -16.33 9.55
N GLY A 146 11.25 -15.20 9.28
CA GLY A 146 10.39 -14.51 10.22
C GLY A 146 11.12 -13.58 11.19
N SER A 147 12.45 -13.48 11.15
CA SER A 147 13.21 -12.60 12.03
C SER A 147 13.24 -11.16 11.52
N ALA A 148 13.22 -10.17 12.42
CA ALA A 148 13.39 -8.78 12.08
C ALA A 148 14.85 -8.50 11.63
N GLN A 149 15.01 -7.76 10.53
CA GLN A 149 16.30 -7.49 9.89
C GLN A 149 16.88 -6.11 10.21
N GLY A 150 16.24 -5.35 11.07
CA GLY A 150 16.66 -3.99 11.40
C GLY A 150 16.06 -3.49 12.70
N HIS A 151 16.01 -2.16 12.84
CA HIS A 151 15.34 -1.54 13.97
C HIS A 151 13.85 -1.83 13.92
N LYS A 152 13.34 -2.42 14.99
CA LYS A 152 11.90 -2.63 15.13
C LYS A 152 11.22 -1.30 15.43
N THR A 153 10.07 -1.09 14.85
CA THR A 153 9.25 0.08 15.13
C THR A 153 8.64 -0.07 16.51
N LYS A 154 9.05 0.76 17.45
CA LYS A 154 8.59 0.71 18.85
C LYS A 154 7.07 0.71 18.98
N TYR A 155 6.37 1.49 18.16
CA TYR A 155 4.92 1.51 18.12
C TYR A 155 4.31 0.11 17.88
N LEU A 156 4.94 -0.70 17.02
CA LEU A 156 4.44 -2.03 16.70
C LEU A 156 4.87 -3.10 17.72
N GLU A 157 5.99 -2.90 18.39
CA GLU A 157 6.43 -3.78 19.50
C GLU A 157 5.48 -3.70 20.70
N ASP A 158 4.96 -2.51 20.99
CA ASP A 158 4.07 -2.29 22.14
C ASP A 158 2.64 -2.77 21.91
N GLN A 159 2.30 -3.19 20.69
CA GLN A 159 0.96 -3.69 20.35
C GLN A 159 0.84 -5.18 20.66
N LYS A 160 0.20 -5.52 21.80
CA LYS A 160 0.00 -6.92 22.26
C LYS A 160 -0.67 -7.83 21.23
N ASP A 161 -1.48 -7.26 20.37
CA ASP A 161 -2.30 -7.96 19.39
C ASP A 161 -1.92 -7.58 17.94
N PHE A 162 -0.72 -7.08 17.71
CA PHE A 162 -0.27 -6.68 16.38
C PHE A 162 -0.13 -7.92 15.48
N PRO A 163 -0.81 -7.94 14.32
CA PRO A 163 -0.82 -9.11 13.43
C PRO A 163 0.49 -9.28 12.64
N GLY A 164 1.51 -8.48 12.93
CA GLY A 164 2.80 -8.48 12.22
C GLY A 164 2.85 -7.54 11.02
N TYR A 165 1.73 -6.94 10.60
CA TYR A 165 1.69 -5.97 9.50
C TYR A 165 0.39 -5.16 9.50
N ILE A 166 0.45 -3.98 8.86
CA ILE A 166 -0.72 -3.14 8.55
C ILE A 166 -0.74 -2.92 7.04
N TYR A 167 -1.87 -3.20 6.38
CA TYR A 167 -2.08 -2.88 4.98
C TYR A 167 -2.93 -1.64 4.79
N MET A 168 -2.48 -0.76 3.91
CA MET A 168 -3.24 0.39 3.42
C MET A 168 -3.27 0.36 1.89
N THR A 169 -4.45 0.30 1.32
CA THR A 169 -4.63 0.30 -0.12
C THR A 169 -5.21 1.64 -0.58
N THR A 170 -4.56 2.29 -1.52
CA THR A 170 -5.08 3.47 -2.22
C THR A 170 -5.39 3.07 -3.65
N TRP A 171 -6.55 2.49 -3.82
CA TRP A 171 -7.04 2.06 -5.12
C TRP A 171 -7.11 3.24 -6.11
N PRO A 172 -6.69 3.07 -7.39
CA PRO A 172 -6.18 1.83 -8.01
C PRO A 172 -4.65 1.75 -8.08
N SER A 173 -3.92 2.73 -7.56
CA SER A 173 -2.54 2.97 -7.97
C SER A 173 -1.47 2.55 -6.96
N MET A 174 -1.82 2.35 -5.68
CA MET A 174 -0.81 2.08 -4.66
C MET A 174 -1.36 1.22 -3.53
N PHE A 175 -0.51 0.39 -2.96
CA PHE A 175 -0.69 -0.10 -1.60
C PHE A 175 0.59 0.07 -0.77
N LEU A 176 0.40 0.06 0.53
CA LEU A 176 1.45 0.20 1.50
C LEU A 176 1.27 -0.90 2.55
N ALA A 177 2.34 -1.59 2.86
CA ALA A 177 2.39 -2.57 3.92
C ALA A 177 3.44 -2.13 4.94
N ILE A 178 3.02 -2.00 6.18
CA ILE A 178 3.88 -1.62 7.31
C ILE A 178 4.15 -2.90 8.09
N PHE A 179 5.41 -3.24 8.22
CA PHE A 179 5.91 -4.37 8.98
C PHE A 179 6.68 -3.88 10.21
N THR A 180 7.06 -4.78 11.06
CA THR A 180 7.75 -4.45 12.32
C THR A 180 9.05 -3.67 12.10
N ASP A 181 9.77 -3.96 11.02
CA ASP A 181 11.12 -3.44 10.75
C ASP A 181 11.24 -2.65 9.43
N HIS A 182 10.20 -2.62 8.61
CA HIS A 182 10.24 -1.88 7.34
C HIS A 182 8.84 -1.49 6.83
N ILE A 183 8.83 -0.58 5.86
CA ILE A 183 7.62 -0.21 5.12
C ILE A 183 7.83 -0.57 3.65
N ARG A 184 6.91 -1.34 3.09
CA ARG A 184 6.86 -1.67 1.67
C ARG A 184 5.80 -0.82 0.99
N THR A 185 6.21 0.01 0.03
CA THR A 185 5.30 0.78 -0.81
C THR A 185 5.33 0.21 -2.23
N VAL A 186 4.18 -0.13 -2.75
CA VAL A 186 4.04 -0.63 -4.13
C VAL A 186 3.16 0.32 -4.92
N ARG A 187 3.68 0.76 -6.07
CA ARG A 187 2.98 1.60 -7.01
C ARG A 187 2.73 0.84 -8.31
N ILE A 188 1.49 0.85 -8.75
CA ILE A 188 1.05 0.19 -9.98
C ILE A 188 0.81 1.27 -11.02
N LEU A 189 1.52 1.17 -12.13
CA LEU A 189 1.43 2.10 -13.25
C LEU A 189 0.96 1.33 -14.48
N PRO A 190 -0.27 1.54 -14.94
CA PRO A 190 -0.69 1.09 -16.26
C PRO A 190 0.17 1.73 -17.35
N LEU A 191 0.64 0.93 -18.31
CA LEU A 191 1.40 1.37 -19.48
C LEU A 191 0.49 1.52 -20.69
#